data_0bd846cae45acd9b9e196abde5425811
#
_entry.id   0bd846cae45acd9b9e196abde5425811
#
_cell.length_a   1.000
_cell.length_b   1.000
_cell.length_c   1.000
_cell.angle_alpha   90.00
_cell.angle_beta   90.00
_cell.angle_gamma   90.00
#
_symmetry.space_group_name_H-M   'P 1'
#
loop_
_entity.id
_entity.type
_entity.pdbx_description
1 polymer ?
#
loop_
_entity_poly.entity_id
_entity_poly.type
_entity_poly.pdbx_seq_one_letter_code
_entity_poly.pdbx_strand_id
1 'polypeptide(L)'
;MCRNIKPLHNFEPSATDEEIRAAAIQFVRKVSGFNKPSAANAEAFETAIEEITLTSKILLDLLVTNAPPKDRTIELEKARERNKLRFGAAKKV
;
A
#
# COMPACT_ATOMS: atom_id res chain seq x y z
N MET A 1 -8.69 -6.58 7.42
CA MET A 1 -7.49 -5.90 6.96
C MET A 1 -7.66 -5.38 5.53
N CYS A 2 -7.13 -4.23 5.25
CA CYS A 2 -7.23 -3.64 3.91
C CYS A 2 -6.29 -4.35 2.94
N ARG A 3 -6.84 -4.90 1.86
CA ARG A 3 -6.04 -5.64 0.87
C ARG A 3 -5.21 -4.71 -0.02
N ASN A 4 -5.55 -3.42 -0.04
CA ASN A 4 -4.88 -2.46 -0.91
C ASN A 4 -3.63 -1.85 -0.26
N ILE A 5 -3.49 -2.02 1.04
CA ILE A 5 -2.31 -1.56 1.76
C ILE A 5 -1.39 -2.76 1.93
N LYS A 6 -0.24 -2.70 1.30
CA LYS A 6 0.73 -3.78 1.29
C LYS A 6 2.08 -3.27 1.79
N PRO A 7 2.96 -4.16 2.23
CA PRO A 7 4.30 -3.76 2.65
C PRO A 7 5.04 -3.05 1.52
N LEU A 8 5.74 -1.98 1.87
CA LEU A 8 6.51 -1.19 0.92
C LEU A 8 7.99 -1.13 1.29
N HIS A 9 8.36 -1.70 2.44
CA HIS A 9 9.73 -1.64 2.93
C HIS A 9 10.62 -2.67 2.25
N ASN A 10 11.87 -2.27 2.00
CA ASN A 10 12.93 -3.15 1.54
C ASN A 10 12.65 -3.82 0.20
N PHE A 11 12.18 -3.02 -0.76
CA PHE A 11 12.02 -3.45 -2.15
C PHE A 11 13.07 -2.80 -3.03
N GLU A 12 13.42 -3.48 -4.09
CA GLU A 12 14.30 -2.96 -5.12
C GLU A 12 13.60 -3.08 -6.47
N PRO A 13 13.31 -1.99 -7.16
CA PRO A 13 13.54 -0.61 -6.73
C PRO A 13 12.65 -0.18 -5.57
N SER A 14 13.06 0.86 -4.87
CA SER A 14 12.37 1.37 -3.69
C SER A 14 10.95 1.82 -3.99
N ALA A 15 10.11 1.87 -2.95
CA ALA A 15 8.76 2.38 -3.08
C ALA A 15 8.79 3.84 -3.54
N THR A 16 7.90 4.18 -4.46
CA THR A 16 7.77 5.55 -4.95
C THR A 16 6.87 6.35 -4.02
N ASP A 17 6.97 7.67 -4.11
CA ASP A 17 6.09 8.56 -3.35
C ASP A 17 4.63 8.29 -3.70
N GLU A 18 4.36 7.96 -4.95
CA GLU A 18 3.01 7.65 -5.43
C GLU A 18 2.46 6.39 -4.79
N GLU A 19 3.29 5.38 -4.61
CA GLU A 19 2.88 4.15 -3.93
C GLU A 19 2.56 4.40 -2.46
N ILE A 20 3.38 5.21 -1.80
CA ILE A 20 3.16 5.58 -0.40
C ILE A 20 1.88 6.39 -0.27
N ARG A 21 1.67 7.37 -1.17
CA ARG A 21 0.46 8.18 -1.17
C ARG A 21 -0.79 7.33 -1.43
N ALA A 22 -0.71 6.36 -2.33
CA ALA A 22 -1.83 5.45 -2.59
C ALA A 22 -2.24 4.68 -1.33
N ALA A 23 -1.27 4.22 -0.56
CA ALA A 23 -1.54 3.55 0.72
C ALA A 23 -2.18 4.51 1.72
N ALA A 24 -1.71 5.75 1.78
CA ALA A 24 -2.28 6.78 2.66
C ALA A 24 -3.74 7.07 2.30
N ILE A 25 -4.04 7.16 1.01
CA ILE A 25 -5.40 7.38 0.52
C ILE A 25 -6.32 6.24 0.97
N GLN A 26 -5.86 5.00 0.82
CA GLN A 26 -6.65 3.85 1.24
C GLN A 26 -6.90 3.87 2.74
N PHE A 27 -5.89 4.20 3.53
CA PHE A 27 -6.05 4.31 4.96
C PHE A 27 -7.12 5.35 5.33
N VAL A 28 -7.03 6.54 4.74
CA VAL A 28 -7.97 7.62 5.01
C VAL A 28 -9.40 7.23 4.62
N ARG A 29 -9.56 6.57 3.48
CA ARG A 29 -10.87 6.08 3.03
C ARG A 29 -11.44 5.07 4.01
N LYS A 30 -10.63 4.14 4.46
CA LYS A 30 -11.08 3.09 5.38
C LYS A 30 -11.44 3.65 6.74
N VAL A 31 -10.61 4.52 7.28
CA VAL A 31 -10.83 5.10 8.60
C VAL A 31 -12.02 6.03 8.62
N SER A 32 -12.19 6.85 7.58
CA SER A 32 -13.29 7.81 7.51
C SER A 32 -14.61 7.20 7.04
N GLY A 33 -14.53 6.09 6.31
CA GLY A 33 -15.72 5.50 5.70
C GLY A 33 -16.16 6.19 4.41
N PHE A 34 -15.42 7.18 3.92
CA PHE A 34 -15.75 7.90 2.69
C PHE A 34 -14.79 7.49 1.57
N ASN A 35 -15.35 7.10 0.44
CA ASN A 35 -14.54 6.90 -0.77
C ASN A 35 -14.07 8.21 -1.34
N LYS A 36 -14.89 9.24 -1.20
CA LYS A 36 -14.63 10.55 -1.77
C LYS A 36 -15.14 11.60 -0.79
N PRO A 37 -14.33 12.60 -0.42
CA PRO A 37 -14.77 13.60 0.53
C PRO A 37 -15.79 14.56 -0.10
N SER A 38 -16.71 15.05 0.73
CA SER A 38 -17.56 16.18 0.35
C SER A 38 -16.70 17.44 0.23
N ALA A 39 -17.25 18.48 -0.39
CA ALA A 39 -16.54 19.75 -0.50
C ALA A 39 -16.13 20.29 0.89
N ALA A 40 -16.97 20.11 1.89
CA ALA A 40 -16.69 20.58 3.25
C ALA A 40 -15.50 19.83 3.90
N ASN A 41 -15.27 18.58 3.48
CA ASN A 41 -14.23 17.71 4.06
C ASN A 41 -13.00 17.52 3.18
N ALA A 42 -12.99 18.12 1.99
CA ALA A 42 -11.89 17.93 1.04
C ALA A 42 -10.54 18.35 1.60
N GLU A 43 -10.49 19.48 2.29
CA GLU A 43 -9.24 19.99 2.86
C GLU A 43 -8.72 19.05 3.96
N ALA A 44 -9.60 18.59 4.84
CA ALA A 44 -9.22 17.69 5.91
C ALA A 44 -8.68 16.37 5.34
N PHE A 45 -9.33 15.85 4.28
CA PHE A 45 -8.88 14.66 3.59
C PHE A 45 -7.47 14.84 3.03
N GLU A 46 -7.26 15.92 2.29
CA GLU A 46 -5.99 16.17 1.64
C GLU A 46 -4.86 16.37 2.66
N THR A 47 -5.12 17.10 3.72
CA THR A 47 -4.15 17.30 4.79
C THR A 47 -3.76 15.98 5.42
N ALA A 48 -4.74 15.12 5.72
CA ALA A 48 -4.47 13.82 6.31
C ALA A 48 -3.64 12.95 5.37
N ILE A 49 -3.99 12.93 4.09
CA ILE A 49 -3.25 12.14 3.09
C ILE A 49 -1.80 12.60 3.00
N GLU A 50 -1.58 13.91 2.97
CA GLU A 50 -0.23 14.47 2.89
C GLU A 50 0.60 14.15 4.13
N GLU A 51 0.02 14.30 5.30
CA GLU A 51 0.72 14.03 6.55
C GLU A 51 1.05 12.55 6.71
N ILE A 52 0.12 11.67 6.40
CA ILE A 52 0.34 10.23 6.47
C ILE A 52 1.39 9.80 5.46
N THR A 53 1.34 10.35 4.25
CA THR A 53 2.33 10.08 3.21
C THR A 53 3.73 10.46 3.67
N LEU A 54 3.88 11.67 4.20
CA LEU A 54 5.18 12.16 4.66
C LEU A 54 5.71 11.34 5.82
N THR A 55 4.88 11.07 6.81
CA THR A 55 5.30 10.28 7.97
C THR A 55 5.68 8.87 7.56
N SER A 56 4.92 8.26 6.66
CA SER A 56 5.21 6.91 6.15
C SER A 56 6.53 6.88 5.40
N LYS A 57 6.80 7.89 4.59
CA LYS A 57 8.06 8.01 3.86
C LYS A 57 9.26 8.10 4.83
N ILE A 58 9.12 8.91 5.86
CA ILE A 58 10.14 9.05 6.88
C ILE A 58 10.37 7.72 7.59
N LEU A 59 9.30 7.02 7.95
CA LEU A 59 9.38 5.71 8.57
C LEU A 59 10.18 4.75 7.69
N LEU A 60 9.81 4.65 6.41
CA LEU A 60 10.49 3.72 5.49
C LEU A 60 11.98 4.05 5.33
N ASP A 61 12.32 5.34 5.34
CA ASP A 61 13.70 5.78 5.23
C ASP A 61 14.52 5.46 6.48
N LEU A 62 13.87 5.43 7.64
CA LEU A 62 14.55 5.19 8.92
C LEU A 62 14.63 3.72 9.31
N LEU A 63 13.85 2.86 8.68
CA LEU A 63 13.87 1.43 9.01
C LEU A 63 15.20 0.82 8.57
N VAL A 64 15.73 -0.03 9.44
CA VAL A 64 17.01 -0.71 9.22
C VAL A 64 16.75 -2.21 9.18
N THR A 65 17.38 -2.89 8.22
CA THR A 65 17.25 -4.34 8.11
C THR A 65 18.53 -4.93 7.53
N ASN A 66 18.83 -6.17 7.92
CA ASN A 66 19.92 -6.95 7.35
C ASN A 66 19.42 -7.88 6.24
N ALA A 67 18.11 -7.93 6.03
CA ALA A 67 17.55 -8.76 4.99
C ALA A 67 17.85 -8.16 3.61
N PRO A 68 18.12 -8.99 2.60
CA PRO A 68 18.34 -8.47 1.23
C PRO A 68 17.04 -7.85 0.70
N PRO A 69 17.15 -6.82 -0.15
CA PRO A 69 15.97 -6.22 -0.76
C PRO A 69 15.18 -7.24 -1.56
N LYS A 70 13.87 -7.11 -1.52
CA LYS A 70 12.96 -7.96 -2.28
C LYS A 70 12.90 -7.45 -3.72
N ASP A 71 13.02 -8.37 -4.66
CA ASP A 71 12.85 -8.05 -6.07
C ASP A 71 11.36 -7.95 -6.37
N ARG A 72 10.93 -6.82 -6.94
CA ARG A 72 9.52 -6.56 -7.22
C ARG A 72 8.93 -7.57 -8.20
N THR A 73 9.70 -7.97 -9.19
CA THR A 73 9.24 -8.93 -10.18
C THR A 73 8.98 -10.29 -9.54
N ILE A 74 9.92 -10.74 -8.71
CA ILE A 74 9.79 -12.01 -8.00
C ILE A 74 8.61 -11.98 -7.05
N GLU A 75 8.44 -10.89 -6.29
CA GLU A 75 7.32 -10.77 -5.36
C GLU A 75 5.98 -10.73 -6.08
N LEU A 76 5.94 -10.07 -7.24
CA LEU A 76 4.73 -10.03 -8.06
C LEU A 76 4.38 -11.44 -8.57
N GLU A 77 5.36 -12.20 -9.01
CA GLU A 77 5.16 -13.58 -9.46
C GLU A 77 4.65 -14.47 -8.34
N LYS A 78 5.21 -14.31 -7.14
CA LYS A 78 4.74 -15.06 -5.96
C LYS A 78 3.27 -14.73 -5.67
N ALA A 79 2.91 -13.47 -5.78
CA ALA A 79 1.53 -13.05 -5.55
C ALA A 79 0.59 -13.65 -6.60
N ARG A 80 1.02 -13.68 -7.87
CA ARG A 80 0.25 -14.29 -8.94
C ARG A 80 0.04 -15.78 -8.71
N GLU A 81 1.09 -16.48 -8.27
CA GLU A 81 1.02 -17.89 -7.97
C GLU A 81 0.04 -18.17 -6.83
N ARG A 82 0.11 -17.39 -5.78
CA ARG A 82 -0.84 -17.54 -4.66
C ARG A 82 -2.27 -17.34 -5.11
N ASN A 83 -2.51 -16.29 -5.91
CA ASN A 83 -3.85 -15.99 -6.43
C ASN A 83 -4.34 -17.07 -7.39
N LYS A 84 -3.45 -17.55 -8.24
CA LYS A 84 -3.77 -18.63 -9.19
C LYS A 84 -4.20 -19.89 -8.48
N LEU A 85 -3.47 -20.30 -7.45
CA LEU A 85 -3.80 -21.47 -6.66
C LEU A 85 -5.15 -21.32 -5.97
N ARG A 86 -5.39 -20.14 -5.37
CA ARG A 86 -6.63 -19.87 -4.65
C ARG A 86 -7.85 -19.86 -5.57
N PHE A 87 -7.77 -19.09 -6.65
CA PHE A 87 -8.90 -18.92 -7.56
C PHE A 87 -9.03 -20.08 -8.55
N GLY A 88 -7.93 -20.72 -8.90
CA GLY A 88 -7.94 -21.92 -9.73
C GLY A 88 -8.70 -23.05 -9.09
N ALA A 89 -8.50 -23.26 -7.79
CA ALA A 89 -9.23 -24.28 -7.05
C ALA A 89 -10.74 -23.99 -7.03
N ALA A 90 -11.12 -22.73 -6.85
CA ALA A 90 -12.52 -22.32 -6.85
C ALA A 90 -13.18 -22.57 -8.21
N LYS A 91 -12.46 -22.38 -9.28
CA LYS A 91 -13.01 -22.57 -10.64
C LYS A 91 -13.27 -24.02 -11.03
N LYS A 92 -12.70 -24.94 -10.30
CA LYS A 92 -12.88 -26.36 -10.59
C LYS A 92 -14.18 -26.94 -10.05
N VAL A 93 -14.88 -26.17 -9.30
CA VAL A 93 -16.17 -26.59 -8.71
C VAL A 93 -17.36 -26.46 -9.68
#